data_2139d6445bb883f7bed1f95c64fc13e0
#
_entry.id   2139d6445bb883f7bed1f95c64fc13e0
#
_cell.length_a   1.000
_cell.length_b   1.000
_cell.length_c   1.000
_cell.angle_alpha   90.00
_cell.angle_beta   90.00
_cell.angle_gamma   90.00
#
_symmetry.space_group_name_H-M   'P 1'
#
loop_
_entity.id
_entity.type
_entity.pdbx_description
1 polymer ?
#
loop_
_entity_poly.entity_id
_entity_poly.type
_entity_poly.pdbx_seq_one_letter_code
_entity_poly.pdbx_strand_id
1 'polypeptide(L)'
;PVLEQADALIDQGHLYKTGGAASVARIEVNGRQLVLKRYNIKNTAHWLKRFWRPSRAWHSWIEGHRLEFLDIATPRPLAVLEQRVLGLRSRAYLVTEYVDGPDLTACFAPYVESGDAPEEQVDALVHVMQQLIRERISHGDFKGHNLFWHNGQWSLIDLDAMCQHATQLSFA
;
A
#
# COMPACT_ATOMS: atom_id res chain seq x y z
N PRO A 1 16.73 -19.62 -4.18
CA PRO A 1 15.76 -19.12 -5.16
C PRO A 1 15.18 -17.76 -4.78
N VAL A 2 14.29 -17.19 -5.61
CA VAL A 2 13.82 -15.80 -5.52
C VAL A 2 13.24 -15.43 -4.14
N LEU A 3 12.53 -16.34 -3.46
CA LEU A 3 11.94 -16.06 -2.14
C LEU A 3 12.98 -15.93 -1.01
N GLU A 4 14.08 -16.66 -1.07
CA GLU A 4 15.19 -16.51 -0.12
C GLU A 4 15.91 -15.17 -0.34
N GLN A 5 16.03 -14.75 -1.59
CA GLN A 5 16.55 -13.43 -1.92
C GLN A 5 15.63 -12.31 -1.43
N ALA A 6 14.31 -12.50 -1.45
CA ALA A 6 13.35 -11.51 -0.95
C ALA A 6 13.48 -11.27 0.56
N ASP A 7 13.70 -12.32 1.37
CA ASP A 7 13.97 -12.16 2.80
C ASP A 7 15.31 -11.44 3.04
N ALA A 8 16.37 -11.85 2.34
CA ALA A 8 17.68 -11.20 2.44
C ALA A 8 17.61 -9.71 2.02
N LEU A 9 16.85 -9.39 0.98
CA LEU A 9 16.65 -8.01 0.53
C LEU A 9 15.91 -7.15 1.58
N ILE A 10 14.94 -7.71 2.29
CA ILE A 10 14.27 -7.01 3.40
C ILE A 10 15.28 -6.75 4.53
N ASP A 11 16.06 -7.75 4.91
CA ASP A 11 17.01 -7.66 6.02
C ASP A 11 18.17 -6.67 5.72
N GLN A 12 18.53 -6.49 4.46
CA GLN A 12 19.56 -5.56 3.98
C GLN A 12 19.01 -4.16 3.63
N GLY A 13 17.71 -4.06 3.41
CA GLY A 13 17.04 -2.82 3.00
C GLY A 13 16.86 -1.83 4.15
N HIS A 14 16.40 -0.62 3.80
CA HIS A 14 16.00 0.37 4.80
C HIS A 14 14.61 0.01 5.33
N LEU A 15 14.58 -0.49 6.56
CA LEU A 15 13.35 -0.96 7.21
C LEU A 15 12.48 0.23 7.68
N TYR A 16 11.24 0.30 7.20
CA TYR A 16 10.21 1.22 7.69
C TYR A 16 9.38 0.61 8.81
N LYS A 17 9.16 -0.71 8.76
CA LYS A 17 8.34 -1.42 9.73
C LYS A 17 8.81 -2.86 9.86
N THR A 18 8.98 -3.32 11.10
CA THR A 18 9.31 -4.72 11.43
C THR A 18 8.26 -5.33 12.34
N GLY A 19 7.96 -6.61 12.12
CA GLY A 19 7.12 -7.41 13.01
C GLY A 19 5.62 -7.28 12.77
N GLY A 20 4.83 -7.87 13.65
CA GLY A 20 3.38 -7.88 13.54
C GLY A 20 2.86 -8.60 12.29
N ALA A 21 1.98 -7.94 11.52
CA ALA A 21 1.31 -8.52 10.36
C ALA A 21 2.12 -8.43 9.08
N ALA A 22 3.05 -7.48 8.98
CA ALA A 22 3.90 -7.25 7.81
C ALA A 22 5.23 -6.61 8.20
N SER A 23 6.25 -6.81 7.37
CA SER A 23 7.50 -6.07 7.36
C SER A 23 7.60 -5.32 6.04
N VAL A 24 8.07 -4.07 6.09
CA VAL A 24 8.18 -3.18 4.92
C VAL A 24 9.58 -2.61 4.87
N ALA A 25 10.24 -2.75 3.74
CA ALA A 25 11.58 -2.21 3.51
C ALA A 25 11.68 -1.53 2.14
N ARG A 26 12.44 -0.44 2.09
CA ARG A 26 12.94 0.10 0.82
C ARG A 26 14.18 -0.70 0.43
N ILE A 27 14.20 -1.18 -0.77
CA ILE A 27 15.28 -1.97 -1.35
C ILE A 27 15.78 -1.31 -2.63
N GLU A 28 17.00 -1.62 -3.03
CA GLU A 28 17.55 -1.20 -4.31
C GLU A 28 17.81 -2.43 -5.17
N VAL A 29 17.29 -2.42 -6.39
CA VAL A 29 17.50 -3.50 -7.36
C VAL A 29 17.85 -2.87 -8.71
N ASN A 30 19.05 -3.17 -9.22
CA ASN A 30 19.56 -2.64 -10.50
C ASN A 30 19.46 -1.09 -10.58
N GLY A 31 19.83 -0.39 -9.50
CA GLY A 31 19.79 1.07 -9.42
C GLY A 31 18.38 1.68 -9.29
N ARG A 32 17.35 0.84 -9.14
CA ARG A 32 15.97 1.31 -8.91
C ARG A 32 15.59 1.12 -7.46
N GLN A 33 14.96 2.15 -6.88
CA GLN A 33 14.40 2.10 -5.54
C GLN A 33 13.00 1.48 -5.60
N LEU A 34 12.76 0.48 -4.77
CA LEU A 34 11.51 -0.28 -4.69
C LEU A 34 11.10 -0.44 -3.23
N VAL A 35 9.81 -0.71 -3.01
CA VAL A 35 9.30 -1.12 -1.70
C VAL A 35 8.96 -2.59 -1.74
N LEU A 36 9.52 -3.34 -0.80
CA LEU A 36 9.23 -4.75 -0.60
C LEU A 36 8.47 -4.93 0.72
N LYS A 37 7.21 -5.39 0.62
CA LYS A 37 6.33 -5.67 1.75
C LYS A 37 6.16 -7.17 1.90
N ARG A 38 6.62 -7.73 3.03
CA ARG A 38 6.43 -9.13 3.42
C ARG A 38 5.25 -9.25 4.37
N TYR A 39 4.30 -10.10 4.04
CA TYR A 39 3.15 -10.43 4.89
C TYR A 39 3.43 -11.66 5.73
N ASN A 40 3.41 -11.49 7.04
CA ASN A 40 3.71 -12.53 8.01
C ASN A 40 2.45 -13.32 8.40
N ILE A 41 2.62 -14.60 8.70
CA ILE A 41 1.56 -15.43 9.26
C ILE A 41 1.57 -15.21 10.78
N LYS A 42 0.53 -14.58 11.30
CA LYS A 42 0.44 -14.28 12.75
C LYS A 42 0.09 -15.48 13.63
N ASN A 43 -0.62 -16.50 13.11
CA ASN A 43 -1.13 -17.58 13.95
C ASN A 43 -1.51 -18.80 13.10
N THR A 44 -1.07 -20.00 13.50
CA THR A 44 -1.32 -21.27 12.79
C THR A 44 -2.82 -21.61 12.71
N ALA A 45 -3.60 -21.34 13.74
CA ALA A 45 -5.05 -21.57 13.74
C ALA A 45 -5.80 -20.63 12.77
N HIS A 46 -5.35 -19.38 12.63
CA HIS A 46 -5.90 -18.41 11.69
C HIS A 46 -5.48 -18.74 10.25
N TRP A 47 -4.29 -19.30 10.07
CA TRP A 47 -3.77 -19.76 8.80
C TRP A 47 -4.59 -20.93 8.25
N LEU A 48 -4.94 -21.93 9.09
CA LEU A 48 -5.71 -23.12 8.69
C LEU A 48 -7.13 -22.76 8.19
N LYS A 49 -7.72 -21.63 8.63
CA LYS A 49 -9.04 -21.15 8.17
C LYS A 49 -8.98 -20.35 6.87
N ARG A 50 -7.80 -19.92 6.41
CA ARG A 50 -7.64 -18.95 5.32
C ARG A 50 -6.63 -19.32 4.24
N PHE A 51 -5.98 -20.52 4.30
CA PHE A 51 -4.93 -20.90 3.35
C PHE A 51 -5.41 -20.95 1.88
N TRP A 52 -6.70 -21.11 1.67
CA TRP A 52 -7.38 -21.16 0.36
C TRP A 52 -7.85 -19.80 -0.17
N ARG A 53 -7.85 -18.76 0.66
CA ARG A 53 -8.18 -17.39 0.24
C ARG A 53 -6.96 -16.70 -0.38
N PRO A 54 -7.16 -15.73 -1.30
CA PRO A 54 -6.07 -14.88 -1.77
C PRO A 54 -5.29 -14.25 -0.63
N SER A 55 -3.98 -14.06 -0.80
CA SER A 55 -3.15 -13.37 0.18
C SER A 55 -3.47 -11.87 0.22
N ARG A 56 -3.08 -11.20 1.31
CA ARG A 56 -3.12 -9.74 1.36
C ARG A 56 -2.22 -9.10 0.30
N ALA A 57 -1.08 -9.74 -0.02
CA ALA A 57 -0.23 -9.32 -1.12
C ALA A 57 -0.96 -9.38 -2.46
N TRP A 58 -1.69 -10.48 -2.73
CA TRP A 58 -2.49 -10.63 -3.93
C TRP A 58 -3.64 -9.63 -3.99
N HIS A 59 -4.31 -9.37 -2.85
CA HIS A 59 -5.35 -8.36 -2.77
C HIS A 59 -4.80 -6.97 -3.11
N SER A 60 -3.72 -6.55 -2.43
CA SER A 60 -3.09 -5.24 -2.71
C SER A 60 -2.53 -5.15 -4.14
N TRP A 61 -2.08 -6.26 -4.73
CA TRP A 61 -1.71 -6.34 -6.14
C TRP A 61 -2.87 -5.99 -7.07
N ILE A 62 -4.03 -6.61 -6.85
CA ILE A 62 -5.24 -6.35 -7.65
C ILE A 62 -5.71 -4.91 -7.46
N GLU A 63 -5.78 -4.43 -6.22
CA GLU A 63 -6.25 -3.08 -5.94
C GLU A 63 -5.29 -2.02 -6.49
N GLY A 64 -3.97 -2.25 -6.44
CA GLY A 64 -2.99 -1.36 -7.05
C GLY A 64 -3.17 -1.21 -8.56
N HIS A 65 -3.36 -2.32 -9.29
CA HIS A 65 -3.65 -2.27 -10.73
C HIS A 65 -5.04 -1.70 -11.03
N ARG A 66 -6.01 -1.87 -10.12
CA ARG A 66 -7.32 -1.22 -10.24
C ARG A 66 -7.19 0.30 -10.15
N LEU A 67 -6.44 0.81 -9.17
CA LEU A 67 -6.20 2.24 -9.04
C LEU A 67 -5.45 2.80 -10.25
N GLU A 68 -4.43 2.08 -10.73
CA GLU A 68 -3.69 2.45 -11.96
C GLU A 68 -4.65 2.55 -13.17
N PHE A 69 -5.56 1.59 -13.33
CA PHE A 69 -6.57 1.60 -14.41
C PHE A 69 -7.58 2.77 -14.29
N LEU A 70 -7.88 3.18 -13.04
CA LEU A 70 -8.82 4.28 -12.75
C LEU A 70 -8.13 5.65 -12.71
N ASP A 71 -6.84 5.72 -13.04
CA ASP A 71 -6.01 6.93 -12.97
C ASP A 71 -6.00 7.56 -11.57
N ILE A 72 -6.01 6.70 -10.53
CA ILE A 72 -5.85 7.10 -9.13
C ILE A 72 -4.41 6.77 -8.71
N ALA A 73 -3.67 7.78 -8.27
CA ALA A 73 -2.25 7.64 -7.98
C ALA A 73 -1.97 6.65 -6.85
N THR A 74 -1.11 5.68 -7.14
CA THR A 74 -0.59 4.68 -6.20
C THR A 74 0.78 4.20 -6.68
N PRO A 75 1.69 3.75 -5.80
CA PRO A 75 2.92 3.11 -6.24
C PRO A 75 2.60 1.89 -7.11
N ARG A 76 3.12 1.89 -8.33
CA ARG A 76 2.84 0.82 -9.30
C ARG A 76 3.24 -0.55 -8.73
N PRO A 77 2.34 -1.55 -8.71
CA PRO A 77 2.69 -2.90 -8.33
C PRO A 77 3.55 -3.56 -9.41
N LEU A 78 4.69 -4.12 -9.02
CA LEU A 78 5.67 -4.70 -9.95
C LEU A 78 5.74 -6.21 -9.89
N ALA A 79 5.54 -6.79 -8.70
CA ALA A 79 5.53 -8.23 -8.50
C ALA A 79 4.76 -8.64 -7.25
N VAL A 80 4.13 -9.80 -7.31
CA VAL A 80 3.59 -10.51 -6.16
C VAL A 80 4.19 -11.91 -6.11
N LEU A 81 4.66 -12.32 -4.94
CA LEU A 81 5.25 -13.64 -4.72
C LEU A 81 4.52 -14.32 -3.57
N GLU A 82 4.13 -15.58 -3.75
CA GLU A 82 3.52 -16.39 -2.71
C GLU A 82 4.33 -17.67 -2.50
N GLN A 83 4.82 -17.85 -1.30
CA GLN A 83 5.42 -19.13 -0.89
C GLN A 83 4.34 -20.13 -0.56
N ARG A 84 4.44 -21.32 -1.13
CA ARG A 84 3.56 -22.46 -0.81
C ARG A 84 4.38 -23.65 -0.33
N VAL A 85 3.98 -24.23 0.79
CA VAL A 85 4.58 -25.45 1.36
C VAL A 85 3.52 -26.53 1.37
N LEU A 86 3.74 -27.63 0.66
CA LEU A 86 2.75 -28.71 0.47
C LEU A 86 1.40 -28.21 -0.08
N GLY A 87 1.42 -27.22 -0.99
CA GLY A 87 0.23 -26.59 -1.55
C GLY A 87 -0.42 -25.53 -0.64
N LEU A 88 0.00 -25.43 0.61
CA LEU A 88 -0.53 -24.45 1.57
C LEU A 88 0.26 -23.15 1.50
N ARG A 89 -0.46 -22.03 1.48
CA ARG A 89 0.16 -20.71 1.44
C ARG A 89 0.89 -20.42 2.75
N SER A 90 2.15 -19.99 2.61
CA SER A 90 2.99 -19.54 3.72
C SER A 90 3.16 -18.01 3.63
N ARG A 91 4.36 -17.53 3.35
CA ARG A 91 4.65 -16.09 3.22
C ARG A 91 4.17 -15.54 1.89
N ALA A 92 3.85 -14.26 1.86
CA ALA A 92 3.56 -13.55 0.63
C ALA A 92 4.31 -12.22 0.62
N TYR A 93 4.70 -11.76 -0.58
CA TYR A 93 5.46 -10.54 -0.78
C TYR A 93 4.80 -9.72 -1.89
N LEU A 94 4.81 -8.42 -1.71
CA LEU A 94 4.43 -7.45 -2.73
C LEU A 94 5.62 -6.53 -2.97
N VAL A 95 5.96 -6.33 -4.23
CA VAL A 95 6.96 -5.36 -4.68
C VAL A 95 6.23 -4.24 -5.39
N THR A 96 6.49 -3.00 -4.99
CA THR A 96 5.98 -1.80 -5.65
C THR A 96 7.11 -0.84 -5.98
N GLU A 97 6.85 0.11 -6.84
CA GLU A 97 7.71 1.28 -6.98
C GLU A 97 7.83 2.01 -5.64
N TYR A 98 8.95 2.68 -5.45
CA TYR A 98 9.14 3.60 -4.32
C TYR A 98 8.59 4.97 -4.71
N VAL A 99 7.77 5.54 -3.83
CA VAL A 99 7.30 6.92 -3.93
C VAL A 99 8.15 7.76 -3.00
N ASP A 100 8.87 8.72 -3.57
CA ASP A 100 9.65 9.69 -2.82
C ASP A 100 8.80 10.93 -2.54
N GLY A 101 8.76 11.36 -1.29
CA GLY A 101 8.02 12.54 -0.88
C GLY A 101 7.53 12.46 0.56
N PRO A 102 7.05 13.57 1.12
CA PRO A 102 6.46 13.60 2.45
C PRO A 102 5.04 13.00 2.44
N ASP A 103 4.65 12.41 3.57
CA ASP A 103 3.26 12.03 3.77
C ASP A 103 2.36 13.25 4.06
N LEU A 104 1.06 13.06 4.00
CA LEU A 104 0.08 14.14 4.20
C LEU A 104 0.24 14.79 5.58
N THR A 105 0.55 14.00 6.61
CA THR A 105 0.76 14.55 7.97
C THR A 105 1.96 15.49 7.98
N ALA A 106 3.06 15.10 7.37
CA ALA A 106 4.26 15.95 7.27
C ALA A 106 4.02 17.19 6.40
N CYS A 107 3.26 17.06 5.29
CA CYS A 107 2.91 18.18 4.42
C CYS A 107 2.09 19.24 5.16
N PHE A 108 1.09 18.83 5.92
CA PHE A 108 0.16 19.76 6.56
C PHE A 108 0.56 20.20 7.97
N ALA A 109 1.51 19.52 8.62
CA ALA A 109 1.97 19.87 9.96
C ALA A 109 2.35 21.35 10.14
N PRO A 110 3.05 22.03 9.21
CA PRO A 110 3.41 23.43 9.33
C PRO A 110 2.22 24.40 9.34
N TYR A 111 1.05 23.97 8.81
CA TYR A 111 -0.12 24.80 8.58
C TYR A 111 -1.27 24.55 9.56
N VAL A 112 -1.09 23.66 10.53
CA VAL A 112 -2.14 23.27 11.50
C VAL A 112 -2.63 24.47 12.32
N GLU A 113 -1.73 25.40 12.68
CA GLU A 113 -2.08 26.57 13.48
C GLU A 113 -2.58 27.74 12.65
N SER A 114 -2.02 27.97 11.46
CA SER A 114 -2.40 29.11 10.59
C SER A 114 -3.64 28.83 9.75
N GLY A 115 -3.86 27.57 9.38
CA GLY A 115 -4.92 27.20 8.44
C GLY A 115 -4.60 27.49 6.96
N ASP A 116 -3.42 28.05 6.66
CA ASP A 116 -3.02 28.50 5.32
C ASP A 116 -2.34 27.38 4.50
N ALA A 117 -2.91 26.18 4.51
CA ALA A 117 -2.36 25.05 3.75
C ALA A 117 -2.30 25.37 2.25
N PRO A 118 -1.28 24.86 1.52
CA PRO A 118 -1.15 25.10 0.08
C PRO A 118 -2.37 24.59 -0.69
N GLU A 119 -2.99 25.49 -1.46
CA GLU A 119 -4.23 25.24 -2.21
C GLU A 119 -4.08 24.04 -3.16
N GLU A 120 -2.95 23.94 -3.86
CA GLU A 120 -2.65 22.81 -4.74
C GLU A 120 -2.75 21.45 -4.04
N GLN A 121 -2.21 21.34 -2.81
CA GLN A 121 -2.25 20.07 -2.04
C GLN A 121 -3.64 19.79 -1.51
N VAL A 122 -4.39 20.83 -1.12
CA VAL A 122 -5.78 20.70 -0.66
C VAL A 122 -6.67 20.25 -1.82
N ASP A 123 -6.57 20.90 -2.97
CA ASP A 123 -7.35 20.56 -4.17
C ASP A 123 -7.05 19.14 -4.66
N ALA A 124 -5.78 18.75 -4.68
CA ALA A 124 -5.39 17.39 -5.02
C ALA A 124 -5.94 16.34 -4.02
N LEU A 125 -6.03 16.68 -2.72
CA LEU A 125 -6.64 15.79 -1.72
C LEU A 125 -8.14 15.64 -1.97
N VAL A 126 -8.84 16.76 -2.21
CA VAL A 126 -10.26 16.75 -2.56
C VAL A 126 -10.49 15.93 -3.82
N HIS A 127 -9.64 16.09 -4.83
CA HIS A 127 -9.74 15.35 -6.08
C HIS A 127 -9.64 13.83 -5.87
N VAL A 128 -8.63 13.36 -5.14
CA VAL A 128 -8.48 11.91 -4.86
C VAL A 128 -9.66 11.36 -4.07
N MET A 129 -10.19 12.13 -3.11
CA MET A 129 -11.39 11.72 -2.37
C MET A 129 -12.63 11.62 -3.28
N GLN A 130 -12.82 12.58 -4.18
CA GLN A 130 -13.91 12.55 -5.16
C GLN A 130 -13.79 11.36 -6.12
N GLN A 131 -12.58 11.04 -6.57
CA GLN A 131 -12.34 9.86 -7.40
C GLN A 131 -12.74 8.57 -6.65
N LEU A 132 -12.30 8.39 -5.40
CA LEU A 132 -12.65 7.22 -4.58
C LEU A 132 -14.16 7.10 -4.38
N ILE A 133 -14.86 8.21 -4.12
CA ILE A 133 -16.33 8.24 -3.97
C ILE A 133 -17.00 7.83 -5.29
N ARG A 134 -16.60 8.45 -6.40
CA ARG A 134 -17.16 8.17 -7.74
C ARG A 134 -17.03 6.70 -8.09
N GLU A 135 -15.88 6.11 -7.83
CA GLU A 135 -15.59 4.71 -8.11
C GLU A 135 -16.11 3.74 -7.03
N ARG A 136 -16.74 4.27 -5.97
CA ARG A 136 -17.28 3.51 -4.83
C ARG A 136 -16.21 2.68 -4.13
N ILE A 137 -15.02 3.23 -4.00
CA ILE A 137 -13.88 2.58 -3.37
C ILE A 137 -13.67 3.17 -1.97
N SER A 138 -13.61 2.34 -0.94
CA SER A 138 -13.10 2.71 0.37
C SER A 138 -11.67 2.20 0.54
N HIS A 139 -10.79 3.03 1.07
CA HIS A 139 -9.40 2.64 1.37
C HIS A 139 -9.30 1.69 2.57
N GLY A 140 -10.23 1.82 3.53
CA GLY A 140 -10.27 0.99 4.74
C GLY A 140 -9.24 1.37 5.83
N ASP A 141 -8.21 2.15 5.50
CA ASP A 141 -7.23 2.73 6.43
C ASP A 141 -6.77 4.10 5.91
N PHE A 142 -7.74 4.97 5.58
CA PHE A 142 -7.49 6.31 5.04
C PHE A 142 -7.00 7.24 6.15
N LYS A 143 -5.68 7.42 6.21
CA LYS A 143 -4.99 8.27 7.20
C LYS A 143 -3.80 8.98 6.59
N GLY A 144 -3.35 10.07 7.20
CA GLY A 144 -2.30 10.94 6.67
C GLY A 144 -1.01 10.22 6.27
N HIS A 145 -0.59 9.21 7.01
CA HIS A 145 0.61 8.42 6.71
C HIS A 145 0.46 7.44 5.52
N ASN A 146 -0.75 7.30 4.96
CA ASN A 146 -1.01 6.45 3.81
C ASN A 146 -1.23 7.24 2.51
N LEU A 147 -0.97 8.57 2.53
CA LEU A 147 -0.98 9.44 1.36
C LEU A 147 0.37 10.15 1.26
N PHE A 148 1.04 10.00 0.13
CA PHE A 148 2.34 10.61 -0.14
C PHE A 148 2.23 11.64 -1.25
N TRP A 149 2.78 12.84 -1.03
CA TRP A 149 2.86 13.88 -2.05
C TRP A 149 3.97 13.57 -3.04
N HIS A 150 3.62 13.32 -4.28
CA HIS A 150 4.57 12.97 -5.33
C HIS A 150 4.08 13.45 -6.69
N ASN A 151 4.94 14.15 -7.43
CA ASN A 151 4.65 14.65 -8.78
C ASN A 151 3.32 15.44 -8.89
N GLY A 152 3.02 16.31 -7.91
CA GLY A 152 1.81 17.15 -7.92
C GLY A 152 0.51 16.40 -7.60
N GLN A 153 0.58 15.22 -6.99
CA GLN A 153 -0.61 14.43 -6.62
C GLN A 153 -0.40 13.61 -5.36
N TRP A 154 -1.52 13.21 -4.72
CA TRP A 154 -1.50 12.31 -3.58
C TRP A 154 -1.53 10.85 -4.02
N SER A 155 -0.48 10.13 -3.70
CA SER A 155 -0.31 8.70 -3.97
C SER A 155 -0.77 7.86 -2.78
N LEU A 156 -1.74 6.97 -2.97
CA LEU A 156 -2.28 6.08 -1.94
C LEU A 156 -1.39 4.86 -1.75
N ILE A 157 -1.03 4.56 -0.50
CA ILE A 157 -0.30 3.34 -0.14
C ILE A 157 -1.09 2.48 0.85
N ASP A 158 -0.63 1.26 1.10
CA ASP A 158 -1.24 0.30 2.06
C ASP A 158 -2.68 -0.10 1.70
N LEU A 159 -2.86 -0.66 0.52
CA LEU A 159 -4.16 -1.03 -0.06
C LEU A 159 -4.77 -2.32 0.52
N ASP A 160 -4.25 -2.80 1.65
CA ASP A 160 -4.61 -4.09 2.25
C ASP A 160 -6.08 -4.23 2.68
N ALA A 161 -6.71 -3.11 3.00
CA ALA A 161 -8.10 -3.03 3.46
C ALA A 161 -9.04 -2.38 2.44
N MET A 162 -8.53 -2.09 1.23
CA MET A 162 -9.32 -1.47 0.18
C MET A 162 -10.49 -2.36 -0.25
N CYS A 163 -11.62 -1.73 -0.54
CA CYS A 163 -12.83 -2.43 -0.95
C CYS A 163 -13.64 -1.59 -1.94
N GLN A 164 -14.12 -2.23 -3.00
CA GLN A 164 -15.12 -1.65 -3.89
C GLN A 164 -16.53 -2.05 -3.46
N HIS A 165 -17.45 -1.11 -3.44
CA HIS A 165 -18.82 -1.29 -2.97
C HIS A 165 -19.81 -1.32 -4.13
N ALA A 166 -20.88 -2.14 -3.99
CA ALA A 166 -21.94 -2.22 -5.00
C ALA A 166 -22.81 -0.95 -5.04
N THR A 167 -22.95 -0.27 -3.89
CA THR A 167 -23.73 0.97 -3.75
C THR A 167 -22.82 2.16 -3.50
N GLN A 168 -23.34 3.37 -3.72
CA GLN A 168 -22.61 4.60 -3.45
C GLN A 168 -22.20 4.70 -1.98
N LEU A 169 -20.97 5.15 -1.72
CA LEU A 169 -20.52 5.42 -0.36
C LEU A 169 -21.27 6.63 0.19
N SER A 170 -21.91 6.47 1.33
CA SER A 170 -22.40 7.58 2.14
C SER A 170 -21.38 7.83 3.26
N PHE A 171 -20.83 9.03 3.30
CA PHE A 171 -20.11 9.49 4.49
C PHE A 171 -21.18 9.99 5.48
N ALA A 172 -21.46 9.19 6.49
CA ALA A 172 -22.25 9.60 7.65
C ALA A 172 -21.32 10.13 8.73
#